data_e95bfe717abf304bd4be92107c4e6c17
#
_entry.id   e95bfe717abf304bd4be92107c4e6c17
#
_cell.length_a   1.000
_cell.length_b   1.000
_cell.length_c   1.000
_cell.angle_alpha   90.00
_cell.angle_beta   90.00
_cell.angle_gamma   90.00
#
_symmetry.space_group_name_H-M   'P 1'
#
loop_
_entity.id
_entity.type
_entity.pdbx_description
1 polymer ?
#
loop_
_entity_poly.entity_id
_entity_poly.type
_entity_poly.pdbx_seq_one_letter_code
_entity_poly.pdbx_strand_id
1 'polypeptide(L)'
;MLSAIREKATGWIAWMIVILISIPFALWGVNSYFEGATQIVIAVANGVEIEQSDYQRALAQKQRQLVQLAGRDLGTEYLDSPVFKRQVVDSMIDEALAREFSRDRGFRISDNQLNRFIQTTEAFHTNGQFDNERYERLIGNAGLSVQGFQSQQRQQLTVDQMRTSLAETAFVSQTELDYALKLLNQKRSAVYAILLFEDFLEEVKITDEDISNEFDAKRSG
;
A
#
# COMPACT_ATOMS: atom_id res chain seq x y z
N MET A 1 8.65 49.78 -40.78
CA MET A 1 9.00 49.76 -39.35
C MET A 1 9.28 48.35 -38.79
N LEU A 2 8.68 47.30 -39.30
CA LEU A 2 8.93 45.92 -38.85
C LEU A 2 10.29 45.35 -39.33
N SER A 3 10.86 45.82 -40.45
CA SER A 3 12.18 45.39 -40.94
C SER A 3 13.35 45.89 -40.07
N ALA A 4 13.25 47.09 -39.50
CA ALA A 4 14.29 47.63 -38.63
C ALA A 4 14.38 46.96 -37.26
N ILE A 5 13.30 46.33 -36.79
CA ILE A 5 13.29 45.52 -35.54
C ILE A 5 13.94 44.16 -35.79
N ARG A 6 13.78 43.59 -37.00
CA ARG A 6 14.34 42.29 -37.36
C ARG A 6 15.87 42.34 -37.55
N GLU A 7 16.39 43.43 -38.09
CA GLU A 7 17.85 43.62 -38.29
C GLU A 7 18.61 43.88 -36.96
N LYS A 8 17.94 44.51 -35.98
CA LYS A 8 18.56 44.74 -34.68
C LYS A 8 18.47 43.55 -33.72
N ALA A 9 17.55 42.58 -34.02
CA ALA A 9 17.41 41.35 -33.21
C ALA A 9 18.51 40.31 -33.48
N THR A 10 19.28 40.44 -34.57
CA THR A 10 20.39 39.54 -34.93
C THR A 10 21.77 40.07 -34.51
N GLY A 11 21.84 41.21 -33.82
CA GLY A 11 23.10 41.83 -33.40
C GLY A 11 23.54 41.44 -31.98
N TRP A 12 24.62 42.06 -31.54
CA TRP A 12 25.20 41.81 -30.21
C TRP A 12 24.22 41.98 -29.04
N ILE A 13 23.13 42.73 -29.24
CA ILE A 13 22.05 42.92 -28.24
C ILE A 13 21.28 41.61 -28.02
N ALA A 14 21.01 40.81 -29.09
CA ALA A 14 20.39 39.50 -28.94
C ALA A 14 21.27 38.54 -28.13
N TRP A 15 22.58 38.58 -28.38
CA TRP A 15 23.57 37.82 -27.63
C TRP A 15 23.62 38.24 -26.16
N MET A 16 23.54 39.52 -25.87
CA MET A 16 23.52 40.07 -24.50
C MET A 16 22.25 39.62 -23.76
N ILE A 17 21.09 39.63 -24.41
CA ILE A 17 19.81 39.15 -23.84
C ILE A 17 19.89 37.64 -23.55
N VAL A 18 20.41 36.85 -24.47
CA VAL A 18 20.58 35.41 -24.30
C VAL A 18 21.51 35.12 -23.12
N ILE A 19 22.65 35.81 -23.01
CA ILE A 19 23.57 35.66 -21.88
C ILE A 19 22.92 36.11 -20.60
N LEU A 20 22.21 37.24 -20.58
CA LEU A 20 21.52 37.76 -19.37
C LEU A 20 20.43 36.78 -18.87
N ILE A 21 19.72 36.11 -19.77
CA ILE A 21 18.70 35.10 -19.40
C ILE A 21 19.38 33.79 -19.02
N SER A 22 20.47 33.41 -19.68
CA SER A 22 21.18 32.16 -19.45
C SER A 22 21.89 32.13 -18.09
N ILE A 23 22.39 33.26 -17.58
CA ILE A 23 23.08 33.36 -16.29
C ILE A 23 22.17 32.94 -15.12
N PRO A 24 20.94 33.45 -14.93
CA PRO A 24 20.03 32.97 -13.88
C PRO A 24 19.67 31.51 -14.07
N PHE A 25 19.46 31.03 -15.31
CA PHE A 25 19.18 29.63 -15.57
C PHE A 25 20.38 28.72 -15.31
N ALA A 26 21.58 29.15 -15.58
CA ALA A 26 22.81 28.42 -15.27
C ALA A 26 23.13 28.39 -13.76
N LEU A 27 22.80 29.44 -13.04
CA LEU A 27 23.06 29.55 -11.59
C LEU A 27 21.91 28.99 -10.72
N TRP A 28 20.66 29.06 -11.17
CA TRP A 28 19.50 28.66 -10.40
C TRP A 28 18.66 27.54 -11.00
N GLY A 29 18.75 27.31 -12.30
CA GLY A 29 17.66 26.69 -13.04
C GLY A 29 17.83 25.23 -13.43
N VAL A 30 18.98 24.60 -13.32
CA VAL A 30 19.09 23.18 -13.70
C VAL A 30 19.03 22.28 -12.48
N ASN A 31 19.41 22.79 -11.32
CA ASN A 31 19.42 21.98 -10.10
C ASN A 31 18.02 21.57 -9.63
N SER A 32 17.02 22.43 -9.75
CA SER A 32 15.62 22.11 -9.36
C SER A 32 14.92 21.14 -10.31
N TYR A 33 15.40 21.00 -11.54
CA TYR A 33 14.86 20.01 -12.51
C TYR A 33 15.54 18.65 -12.38
N PHE A 34 16.76 18.60 -11.82
CA PHE A 34 17.52 17.37 -11.56
C PHE A 34 17.49 16.95 -10.08
N GLU A 35 17.20 17.84 -9.16
CA GLU A 35 16.67 17.45 -7.86
C GLU A 35 15.23 17.00 -8.11
N GLY A 36 15.08 15.76 -8.62
CA GLY A 36 13.81 15.05 -8.66
C GLY A 36 13.15 15.27 -7.30
N ALA A 37 11.86 15.55 -7.31
CA ALA A 37 11.03 15.85 -6.15
C ALA A 37 11.59 15.11 -4.93
N THR A 38 11.96 15.83 -3.89
CA THR A 38 12.55 15.25 -2.67
C THR A 38 11.72 14.04 -2.31
N GLN A 39 12.24 12.85 -2.61
CA GLN A 39 11.52 11.60 -2.39
C GLN A 39 11.41 11.47 -0.87
N ILE A 40 10.20 11.68 -0.36
CA ILE A 40 9.95 11.54 1.07
C ILE A 40 10.02 10.05 1.38
N VAL A 41 11.05 9.65 2.10
CA VAL A 41 11.22 8.28 2.59
C VAL A 41 10.38 8.13 3.85
N ILE A 42 9.46 7.18 3.84
CA ILE A 42 8.57 6.88 4.97
C ILE A 42 9.21 5.87 5.91
N ALA A 43 9.92 4.89 5.35
CA ALA A 43 10.60 3.85 6.11
C ALA A 43 11.84 3.36 5.37
N VAL A 44 12.79 2.83 6.12
CA VAL A 44 13.99 2.18 5.59
C VAL A 44 14.05 0.77 6.18
N ALA A 45 14.10 -0.24 5.32
CA ALA A 45 14.22 -1.64 5.72
C ALA A 45 15.50 -2.23 5.13
N ASN A 46 16.48 -2.48 5.98
CA ASN A 46 17.79 -3.05 5.58
C ASN A 46 18.46 -2.30 4.41
N GLY A 47 18.39 -0.95 4.42
CA GLY A 47 18.95 -0.10 3.36
C GLY A 47 18.04 0.10 2.15
N VAL A 48 16.88 -0.57 2.09
CA VAL A 48 15.86 -0.33 1.06
C VAL A 48 14.92 0.79 1.54
N GLU A 49 14.88 1.86 0.81
CA GLU A 49 14.01 3.00 1.10
C GLU A 49 12.59 2.74 0.57
N ILE A 50 11.59 3.01 1.41
CA ILE A 50 10.17 2.97 1.06
C ILE A 50 9.71 4.41 0.89
N GLU A 51 9.42 4.76 -0.35
CA GLU A 51 9.01 6.12 -0.71
C GLU A 51 7.52 6.37 -0.44
N GLN A 52 7.19 7.62 -0.21
CA GLN A 52 5.80 8.05 -0.03
C GLN A 52 4.94 7.73 -1.26
N SER A 53 5.50 7.81 -2.46
CA SER A 53 4.81 7.48 -3.72
C SER A 53 4.40 6.02 -3.76
N ASP A 54 5.26 5.11 -3.32
CA ASP A 54 5.02 3.67 -3.26
C ASP A 54 3.98 3.35 -2.19
N TYR A 55 4.09 3.98 -1.03
CA TYR A 55 3.12 3.84 0.03
C TYR A 55 1.71 4.27 -0.41
N GLN A 56 1.56 5.41 -1.08
CA GLN A 56 0.26 5.86 -1.56
C GLN A 56 -0.36 4.86 -2.55
N ARG A 57 0.46 4.29 -3.45
CA ARG A 57 0.02 3.24 -4.37
C ARG A 57 -0.41 1.97 -3.64
N ALA A 58 0.40 1.51 -2.69
CA ALA A 58 0.11 0.32 -1.88
C ALA A 58 -1.15 0.52 -1.03
N LEU A 59 -1.31 1.68 -0.40
CA LEU A 59 -2.49 2.03 0.39
C LEU A 59 -3.76 1.97 -0.46
N ALA A 60 -3.75 2.65 -1.60
CA ALA A 60 -4.89 2.67 -2.52
C ALA A 60 -5.23 1.27 -3.06
N GLN A 61 -4.22 0.46 -3.35
CA GLN A 61 -4.41 -0.93 -3.79
C GLN A 61 -5.03 -1.79 -2.69
N LYS A 62 -4.53 -1.68 -1.46
CA LYS A 62 -5.02 -2.45 -0.32
C LYS A 62 -6.45 -2.06 0.06
N GLN A 63 -6.77 -0.76 0.00
CA GLN A 63 -8.13 -0.27 0.20
C GLN A 63 -9.09 -0.86 -0.84
N ARG A 64 -8.74 -0.81 -2.14
CA ARG A 64 -9.56 -1.41 -3.21
C ARG A 64 -9.76 -2.92 -3.00
N GLN A 65 -8.71 -3.64 -2.64
CA GLN A 65 -8.79 -5.07 -2.38
C GLN A 65 -9.74 -5.41 -1.22
N LEU A 66 -9.65 -4.66 -0.11
CA LEU A 66 -10.53 -4.87 1.04
C LEU A 66 -11.98 -4.56 0.71
N VAL A 67 -12.25 -3.47 -0.01
CA VAL A 67 -13.60 -3.12 -0.45
C VAL A 67 -14.19 -4.19 -1.37
N GLN A 68 -13.38 -4.80 -2.24
CA GLN A 68 -13.84 -5.91 -3.09
C GLN A 68 -14.16 -7.19 -2.30
N LEU A 69 -13.37 -7.48 -1.25
CA LEU A 69 -13.55 -8.71 -0.45
C LEU A 69 -14.70 -8.59 0.56
N ALA A 70 -14.83 -7.46 1.22
CA ALA A 70 -15.79 -7.28 2.31
C ALA A 70 -17.07 -6.54 1.89
N GLY A 71 -17.16 -6.10 0.61
CA GLY A 71 -18.28 -5.33 0.13
C GLY A 71 -18.31 -3.90 0.71
N ARG A 72 -19.51 -3.29 0.68
CA ARG A 72 -19.71 -1.90 1.15
C ARG A 72 -19.77 -1.76 2.69
N ASP A 73 -19.75 -2.87 3.42
CA ASP A 73 -19.89 -2.88 4.89
C ASP A 73 -18.59 -2.53 5.65
N LEU A 74 -17.46 -2.44 4.96
CA LEU A 74 -16.25 -1.89 5.57
C LEU A 74 -16.42 -0.37 5.72
N GLY A 75 -16.60 0.06 6.97
CA GLY A 75 -16.64 1.48 7.29
C GLY A 75 -15.38 2.21 6.81
N THR A 76 -15.57 3.33 6.12
CA THR A 76 -14.47 4.20 5.65
C THR A 76 -13.55 4.62 6.79
N GLU A 77 -14.05 4.65 8.03
CA GLU A 77 -13.30 4.96 9.25
C GLU A 77 -12.14 3.97 9.50
N TYR A 78 -12.34 2.66 9.25
CA TYR A 78 -11.27 1.67 9.38
C TYR A 78 -10.18 1.88 8.33
N LEU A 79 -10.56 2.13 7.07
CA LEU A 79 -9.63 2.32 5.96
C LEU A 79 -8.75 3.57 6.12
N ASP A 80 -9.24 4.57 6.87
CA ASP A 80 -8.49 5.79 7.19
C ASP A 80 -7.76 5.73 8.54
N SER A 81 -7.96 4.66 9.30
CA SER A 81 -7.39 4.52 10.63
C SER A 81 -5.87 4.45 10.63
N PRO A 82 -5.20 4.97 11.66
CA PRO A 82 -3.75 4.84 11.82
C PRO A 82 -3.28 3.37 11.87
N VAL A 83 -4.12 2.48 12.39
CA VAL A 83 -3.84 1.03 12.48
C VAL A 83 -3.73 0.43 11.09
N PHE A 84 -4.71 0.69 10.22
CA PHE A 84 -4.68 0.20 8.85
C PHE A 84 -3.49 0.77 8.06
N LYS A 85 -3.24 2.07 8.18
CA LYS A 85 -2.11 2.74 7.53
C LYS A 85 -0.77 2.13 7.97
N ARG A 86 -0.62 1.83 9.25
CA ARG A 86 0.56 1.14 9.78
C ARG A 86 0.70 -0.27 9.23
N GLN A 87 -0.38 -1.06 9.17
CA GLN A 87 -0.35 -2.40 8.57
C GLN A 87 0.14 -2.38 7.12
N VAL A 88 -0.24 -1.35 6.35
CA VAL A 88 0.26 -1.21 4.97
C VAL A 88 1.77 -0.99 4.97
N VAL A 89 2.28 -0.09 5.81
CA VAL A 89 3.74 0.15 5.93
C VAL A 89 4.47 -1.13 6.36
N ASP A 90 3.97 -1.81 7.40
CA ASP A 90 4.57 -3.06 7.89
C ASP A 90 4.60 -4.12 6.79
N SER A 91 3.53 -4.26 6.01
CA SER A 91 3.51 -5.20 4.88
C SER A 91 4.50 -4.85 3.77
N MET A 92 4.76 -3.56 3.53
CA MET A 92 5.77 -3.11 2.57
C MET A 92 7.19 -3.39 3.06
N ILE A 93 7.44 -3.21 4.36
CA ILE A 93 8.71 -3.56 5.02
C ILE A 93 8.97 -5.06 4.89
N ASP A 94 7.97 -5.89 5.26
CA ASP A 94 8.09 -7.35 5.17
C ASP A 94 8.36 -7.82 3.74
N GLU A 95 7.71 -7.20 2.76
CA GLU A 95 7.93 -7.54 1.36
C GLU A 95 9.31 -7.08 0.86
N ALA A 96 9.79 -5.92 1.29
CA ALA A 96 11.14 -5.45 0.97
C ALA A 96 12.21 -6.39 1.54
N LEU A 97 12.06 -6.78 2.82
CA LEU A 97 12.95 -7.74 3.49
C LEU A 97 12.91 -9.13 2.83
N ALA A 98 11.72 -9.61 2.46
CA ALA A 98 11.56 -10.90 1.78
C ALA A 98 12.23 -10.90 0.39
N ARG A 99 12.12 -9.81 -0.36
CA ARG A 99 12.78 -9.64 -1.66
C ARG A 99 14.31 -9.64 -1.51
N GLU A 100 14.82 -8.89 -0.53
CA GLU A 100 16.25 -8.82 -0.28
C GLU A 100 16.80 -10.18 0.18
N PHE A 101 16.16 -10.80 1.16
CA PHE A 101 16.53 -12.13 1.62
C PHE A 101 16.55 -13.16 0.48
N SER A 102 15.53 -13.14 -0.37
CA SER A 102 15.46 -14.04 -1.53
C SER A 102 16.62 -13.82 -2.49
N ARG A 103 16.98 -12.57 -2.74
CA ARG A 103 18.12 -12.22 -3.61
C ARG A 103 19.44 -12.68 -3.03
N ASP A 104 19.68 -12.42 -1.76
CA ASP A 104 20.91 -12.76 -1.05
C ASP A 104 21.12 -14.27 -0.96
N ARG A 105 20.03 -15.02 -0.84
CA ARG A 105 20.05 -16.50 -0.81
C ARG A 105 20.10 -17.12 -2.20
N GLY A 106 20.14 -16.31 -3.26
CA GLY A 106 20.31 -16.79 -4.63
C GLY A 106 19.03 -17.35 -5.28
N PHE A 107 17.85 -17.10 -4.70
CA PHE A 107 16.59 -17.45 -5.36
C PHE A 107 16.44 -16.68 -6.66
N ARG A 108 16.08 -17.37 -7.72
CA ARG A 108 15.94 -16.77 -9.06
C ARG A 108 14.87 -17.50 -9.87
N ILE A 109 14.11 -16.74 -10.62
CA ILE A 109 13.16 -17.25 -11.59
C ILE A 109 13.75 -17.12 -12.99
N SER A 110 13.87 -18.25 -13.68
CA SER A 110 14.31 -18.30 -15.07
C SER A 110 13.23 -17.76 -16.02
N ASP A 111 13.65 -17.38 -17.24
CA ASP A 111 12.73 -16.92 -18.27
C ASP A 111 11.67 -17.99 -18.61
N ASN A 112 12.07 -19.26 -18.62
CA ASN A 112 11.13 -20.37 -18.87
C ASN A 112 10.08 -20.50 -17.77
N GLN A 113 10.43 -20.29 -16.51
CA GLN A 113 9.48 -20.32 -15.40
C GLN A 113 8.50 -19.14 -15.49
N LEU A 114 9.01 -17.93 -15.74
CA LEU A 114 8.18 -16.75 -15.92
C LEU A 114 7.23 -16.91 -17.10
N ASN A 115 7.74 -17.33 -18.26
CA ASN A 115 6.91 -17.55 -19.45
C ASN A 115 5.83 -18.60 -19.21
N ARG A 116 6.16 -19.70 -18.53
CA ARG A 116 5.18 -20.73 -18.16
C ARG A 116 4.10 -20.14 -17.26
N PHE A 117 4.47 -19.37 -16.25
CA PHE A 117 3.52 -18.70 -15.37
C PHE A 117 2.57 -17.80 -16.16
N ILE A 118 3.11 -16.93 -17.04
CA ILE A 118 2.30 -16.05 -17.88
C ILE A 118 1.36 -16.85 -18.78
N GLN A 119 1.88 -17.90 -19.45
CA GLN A 119 1.12 -18.73 -20.37
C GLN A 119 0.04 -19.58 -19.68
N THR A 120 0.19 -19.91 -18.41
CA THR A 120 -0.81 -20.67 -17.65
C THR A 120 -1.82 -19.80 -16.91
N THR A 121 -1.63 -18.48 -16.91
CA THR A 121 -2.55 -17.54 -16.25
C THR A 121 -3.84 -17.40 -17.06
N GLU A 122 -4.95 -17.91 -16.53
CA GLU A 122 -6.26 -17.96 -17.22
C GLU A 122 -6.76 -16.61 -17.70
N ALA A 123 -6.43 -15.51 -16.96
CA ALA A 123 -6.81 -14.15 -17.35
C ALA A 123 -6.33 -13.76 -18.76
N PHE A 124 -5.25 -14.36 -19.23
CA PHE A 124 -4.65 -14.11 -20.55
C PHE A 124 -5.11 -15.08 -21.62
N HIS A 125 -6.09 -15.94 -21.33
CA HIS A 125 -6.60 -16.92 -22.28
C HIS A 125 -7.84 -16.42 -23.01
N THR A 126 -7.96 -16.82 -24.26
CA THR A 126 -9.18 -16.74 -25.06
C THR A 126 -9.49 -18.14 -25.55
N ASN A 127 -10.70 -18.64 -25.30
CA ASN A 127 -11.12 -20.01 -25.64
C ASN A 127 -10.20 -21.13 -25.07
N GLY A 128 -9.65 -20.90 -23.87
CA GLY A 128 -8.78 -21.88 -23.19
C GLY A 128 -7.33 -21.90 -23.67
N GLN A 129 -6.93 -21.01 -24.58
CA GLN A 129 -5.56 -20.88 -25.08
C GLN A 129 -5.00 -19.51 -24.75
N PHE A 130 -3.69 -19.45 -24.52
CA PHE A 130 -3.00 -18.18 -24.30
C PHE A 130 -3.13 -17.26 -25.52
N ASP A 131 -3.55 -16.03 -25.27
CA ASP A 131 -3.77 -14.98 -26.27
C ASP A 131 -2.85 -13.80 -25.98
N ASN A 132 -1.84 -13.63 -26.83
CA ASN A 132 -0.84 -12.56 -26.67
C ASN A 132 -1.44 -11.15 -26.79
N GLU A 133 -2.42 -10.96 -27.68
CA GLU A 133 -3.06 -9.65 -27.84
C GLU A 133 -3.87 -9.28 -26.59
N ARG A 134 -4.57 -10.28 -26.02
CA ARG A 134 -5.29 -10.13 -24.75
C ARG A 134 -4.32 -9.81 -23.61
N TYR A 135 -3.21 -10.53 -23.53
CA TYR A 135 -2.16 -10.30 -22.54
C TYR A 135 -1.64 -8.84 -22.62
N GLU A 136 -1.19 -8.40 -23.79
CA GLU A 136 -0.66 -7.04 -24.00
C GLU A 136 -1.70 -5.96 -23.68
N ARG A 137 -2.95 -6.17 -24.13
CA ARG A 137 -4.06 -5.25 -23.88
C ARG A 137 -4.40 -5.12 -22.39
N LEU A 138 -4.43 -6.24 -21.65
CA LEU A 138 -4.73 -6.22 -20.21
C LEU A 138 -3.61 -5.51 -19.42
N ILE A 139 -2.35 -5.76 -19.76
CA ILE A 139 -1.22 -5.11 -19.14
C ILE A 139 -1.23 -3.61 -19.44
N GLY A 140 -1.47 -3.22 -20.69
CA GLY A 140 -1.60 -1.82 -21.10
C GLY A 140 -2.74 -1.09 -20.38
N ASN A 141 -3.90 -1.74 -20.23
CA ASN A 141 -5.04 -1.19 -19.49
C ASN A 141 -4.76 -1.02 -17.99
N ALA A 142 -3.84 -1.83 -17.43
CA ALA A 142 -3.35 -1.65 -16.07
C ALA A 142 -2.28 -0.55 -15.94
N GLY A 143 -1.93 0.14 -17.03
CA GLY A 143 -0.94 1.20 -17.05
C GLY A 143 0.51 0.70 -16.97
N LEU A 144 0.75 -0.57 -17.29
CA LEU A 144 2.07 -1.19 -17.25
C LEU A 144 2.60 -1.46 -18.65
N SER A 145 3.92 -1.44 -18.80
CA SER A 145 4.58 -2.06 -19.95
C SER A 145 4.70 -3.57 -19.72
N VAL A 146 4.75 -4.34 -20.81
CA VAL A 146 4.98 -5.80 -20.76
C VAL A 146 6.25 -6.12 -19.97
N GLN A 147 7.33 -5.40 -20.24
CA GLN A 147 8.59 -5.59 -19.52
C GLN A 147 8.49 -5.24 -18.03
N GLY A 148 7.79 -4.16 -17.68
CA GLY A 148 7.52 -3.78 -16.29
C GLY A 148 6.73 -4.86 -15.54
N PHE A 149 5.67 -5.36 -16.15
CA PHE A 149 4.88 -6.46 -15.62
C PHE A 149 5.72 -7.74 -15.41
N GLN A 150 6.50 -8.14 -16.42
CA GLN A 150 7.37 -9.31 -16.34
C GLN A 150 8.41 -9.18 -15.21
N SER A 151 9.00 -7.99 -15.05
CA SER A 151 9.93 -7.71 -13.96
C SER A 151 9.27 -7.83 -12.60
N GLN A 152 8.08 -7.26 -12.44
CA GLN A 152 7.30 -7.34 -11.21
C GLN A 152 6.91 -8.79 -10.89
N GLN A 153 6.42 -9.55 -11.89
CA GLN A 153 6.06 -10.95 -11.70
C GLN A 153 7.27 -11.80 -11.33
N ARG A 154 8.44 -11.56 -11.95
CA ARG A 154 9.67 -12.26 -11.60
C ARG A 154 10.05 -12.04 -10.13
N GLN A 155 9.97 -10.82 -9.65
CA GLN A 155 10.24 -10.50 -8.25
C GLN A 155 9.27 -11.23 -7.31
N GLN A 156 7.97 -11.18 -7.62
CA GLN A 156 6.95 -11.86 -6.82
C GLN A 156 7.17 -13.37 -6.78
N LEU A 157 7.36 -14.00 -7.94
CA LEU A 157 7.63 -15.44 -8.03
C LEU A 157 8.91 -15.85 -7.29
N THR A 158 9.93 -14.98 -7.25
CA THR A 158 11.16 -15.23 -6.49
C THR A 158 10.90 -15.30 -4.99
N VAL A 159 10.11 -14.38 -4.46
CA VAL A 159 9.68 -14.37 -3.05
C VAL A 159 8.78 -15.57 -2.75
N ASP A 160 7.85 -15.89 -3.65
CA ASP A 160 6.96 -17.04 -3.48
C ASP A 160 7.74 -18.35 -3.49
N GLN A 161 8.74 -18.50 -4.36
CA GLN A 161 9.64 -19.66 -4.37
C GLN A 161 10.36 -19.82 -3.03
N MET A 162 10.88 -18.73 -2.48
CA MET A 162 11.54 -18.73 -1.17
C MET A 162 10.56 -19.16 -0.07
N ARG A 163 9.38 -18.55 0.00
CA ARG A 163 8.35 -18.88 0.99
C ARG A 163 7.91 -20.33 0.89
N THR A 164 7.66 -20.81 -0.32
CA THR A 164 7.29 -22.21 -0.58
C THR A 164 8.39 -23.16 -0.14
N SER A 165 9.65 -22.87 -0.47
CA SER A 165 10.78 -23.70 -0.06
C SER A 165 10.89 -23.83 1.46
N LEU A 166 10.67 -22.74 2.20
CA LEU A 166 10.65 -22.76 3.67
C LEU A 166 9.46 -23.55 4.21
N ALA A 167 8.26 -23.32 3.64
CA ALA A 167 7.05 -24.00 4.08
C ALA A 167 7.09 -25.52 3.82
N GLU A 168 7.59 -25.94 2.66
CA GLU A 168 7.69 -27.36 2.28
C GLU A 168 8.78 -28.12 3.04
N THR A 169 9.80 -27.41 3.54
CA THR A 169 10.86 -28.03 4.36
C THR A 169 10.56 -27.98 5.85
N ALA A 170 9.53 -27.23 6.26
CA ALA A 170 9.09 -27.19 7.65
C ALA A 170 8.40 -28.51 8.01
N PHE A 171 8.77 -29.06 9.16
CA PHE A 171 8.06 -30.19 9.75
C PHE A 171 7.42 -29.75 11.07
N VAL A 172 6.26 -30.27 11.34
CA VAL A 172 5.53 -30.04 12.60
C VAL A 172 5.60 -31.32 13.42
N SER A 173 6.05 -31.22 14.67
CA SER A 173 6.03 -32.38 15.57
C SER A 173 4.60 -32.74 15.96
N GLN A 174 4.36 -34.02 16.33
CA GLN A 174 3.03 -34.46 16.76
C GLN A 174 2.52 -33.63 17.96
N THR A 175 3.41 -33.25 18.86
CA THR A 175 3.07 -32.44 20.04
C THR A 175 2.58 -31.04 19.65
N GLU A 176 3.22 -30.39 18.67
CA GLU A 176 2.80 -29.08 18.16
C GLU A 176 1.47 -29.17 17.43
N LEU A 177 1.29 -30.24 16.64
CA LEU A 177 0.02 -30.48 15.94
C LEU A 177 -1.13 -30.66 16.95
N ASP A 178 -0.94 -31.52 17.97
CA ASP A 178 -1.93 -31.76 19.01
C ASP A 178 -2.26 -30.49 19.79
N TYR A 179 -1.24 -29.66 20.08
CA TYR A 179 -1.45 -28.37 20.72
C TYR A 179 -2.24 -27.40 19.85
N ALA A 180 -1.91 -27.28 18.59
CA ALA A 180 -2.62 -26.44 17.63
C ALA A 180 -4.08 -26.89 17.47
N LEU A 181 -4.31 -28.19 17.34
CA LEU A 181 -5.66 -28.77 17.25
C LEU A 181 -6.47 -28.52 18.52
N LYS A 182 -5.83 -28.59 19.71
CA LYS A 182 -6.50 -28.27 20.97
C LYS A 182 -6.93 -26.82 21.04
N LEU A 183 -6.11 -25.87 20.55
CA LEU A 183 -6.47 -24.47 20.51
C LEU A 183 -7.58 -24.18 19.49
N LEU A 184 -7.49 -24.75 18.29
CA LEU A 184 -8.50 -24.56 17.23
C LEU A 184 -9.86 -25.13 17.62
N ASN A 185 -9.86 -26.25 18.33
CA ASN A 185 -11.10 -26.92 18.77
C ASN A 185 -11.57 -26.44 20.17
N GLN A 186 -10.90 -25.46 20.78
CA GLN A 186 -11.27 -24.95 22.09
C GLN A 186 -12.65 -24.29 22.02
N LYS A 187 -13.59 -24.84 22.78
CA LYS A 187 -14.90 -24.23 23.00
C LYS A 187 -14.93 -23.57 24.37
N ARG A 188 -15.45 -22.39 24.44
CA ARG A 188 -15.69 -21.66 25.68
C ARG A 188 -17.17 -21.39 25.82
N SER A 189 -17.73 -21.67 26.97
CA SER A 189 -19.08 -21.23 27.32
C SER A 189 -18.97 -20.11 28.38
N ALA A 190 -19.75 -19.08 28.18
CA ALA A 190 -19.88 -17.99 29.13
C ALA A 190 -21.33 -17.92 29.61
N VAL A 191 -21.50 -17.74 30.89
CA VAL A 191 -22.80 -17.38 31.46
C VAL A 191 -22.77 -15.88 31.71
N TYR A 192 -23.77 -15.18 31.22
CA TYR A 192 -23.90 -13.74 31.46
C TYR A 192 -25.29 -13.42 31.96
N ALA A 193 -25.38 -12.39 32.77
CA ALA A 193 -26.64 -11.81 33.22
C ALA A 193 -26.75 -10.41 32.60
N ILE A 194 -27.89 -10.10 32.03
CA ILE A 194 -28.23 -8.78 31.57
C ILE A 194 -29.08 -8.12 32.64
N LEU A 195 -28.60 -6.99 33.15
CA LEU A 195 -29.36 -6.14 34.06
C LEU A 195 -29.83 -4.95 33.19
N LEU A 196 -31.12 -4.91 32.93
CA LEU A 196 -31.70 -3.78 32.19
C LEU A 196 -31.89 -2.60 33.14
N PHE A 197 -31.59 -1.42 32.67
CA PHE A 197 -31.75 -0.19 33.44
C PHE A 197 -33.23 0.01 33.85
N GLU A 198 -34.13 -0.39 32.95
CA GLU A 198 -35.60 -0.30 33.16
C GLU A 198 -36.07 -1.10 34.38
N ASP A 199 -35.40 -2.22 34.69
CA ASP A 199 -35.77 -3.07 35.84
C ASP A 199 -35.58 -2.35 37.17
N PHE A 200 -34.78 -1.29 37.22
CA PHE A 200 -34.47 -0.52 38.41
C PHE A 200 -35.22 0.83 38.48
N LEU A 201 -35.93 1.25 37.43
CA LEU A 201 -36.57 2.56 37.39
C LEU A 201 -37.68 2.68 38.46
N GLU A 202 -38.38 1.59 38.75
CA GLU A 202 -39.46 1.61 39.75
C GLU A 202 -38.93 1.66 41.21
N GLU A 203 -37.66 1.27 41.41
CA GLU A 203 -37.03 1.31 42.74
C GLU A 203 -36.42 2.68 43.05
N VAL A 204 -36.17 3.49 42.04
CA VAL A 204 -35.56 4.83 42.17
C VAL A 204 -36.62 5.81 42.73
N LYS A 205 -36.47 6.22 43.97
CA LYS A 205 -37.24 7.29 44.56
C LYS A 205 -36.45 8.59 44.54
N ILE A 206 -36.87 9.51 43.71
CA ILE A 206 -36.27 10.82 43.63
C ILE A 206 -36.90 11.72 44.67
N THR A 207 -36.12 12.30 45.56
CA THR A 207 -36.54 13.24 46.55
C THR A 207 -36.35 14.67 46.09
N ASP A 208 -37.08 15.63 46.72
CA ASP A 208 -36.90 17.07 46.39
C ASP A 208 -35.47 17.54 46.68
N GLU A 209 -34.78 16.89 47.61
CA GLU A 209 -33.37 17.15 47.92
C GLU A 209 -32.43 16.69 46.81
N ASP A 210 -32.71 15.54 46.19
CA ASP A 210 -31.93 15.03 45.03
C ASP A 210 -32.06 16.00 43.83
N ILE A 211 -33.26 16.51 43.59
CA ILE A 211 -33.55 17.50 42.53
C ILE A 211 -32.79 18.81 42.77
N SER A 212 -32.79 19.28 44.01
CA SER A 212 -32.11 20.53 44.40
C SER A 212 -30.59 20.39 44.25
N ASN A 213 -30.01 19.26 44.71
CA ASN A 213 -28.57 18.99 44.60
C ASN A 213 -28.12 18.89 43.15
N GLU A 214 -28.87 18.20 42.30
CA GLU A 214 -28.55 18.08 40.85
C GLU A 214 -28.68 19.41 40.12
N PHE A 215 -29.69 20.22 40.47
CA PHE A 215 -29.85 21.55 39.94
C PHE A 215 -28.69 22.49 40.30
N ASP A 216 -28.25 22.48 41.56
CA ASP A 216 -27.15 23.30 42.04
C ASP A 216 -25.81 22.88 41.42
N ALA A 217 -25.58 21.55 41.24
CA ALA A 217 -24.43 21.02 40.59
C ALA A 217 -24.30 21.45 39.12
N LYS A 218 -25.41 21.43 38.38
CA LYS A 218 -25.44 21.87 36.97
C LYS A 218 -25.46 23.39 36.76
N ARG A 219 -25.84 24.17 37.76
CA ARG A 219 -25.85 25.64 37.70
C ARG A 219 -24.44 26.24 37.90
N SER A 220 -23.51 25.50 38.52
CA SER A 220 -22.16 25.93 38.84
C SER A 220 -21.10 25.51 37.82
N GLY A 221 -21.42 24.86 36.71
CA GLY A 221 -20.59 24.49 35.59
C GLY A 221 -20.98 25.19 34.30
#